data_9ac2d78e52e0b39037b2ad01b27f4fb8
#
_entry.id   9ac2d78e52e0b39037b2ad01b27f4fb8
#
_cell.length_a   1.000
_cell.length_b   1.000
_cell.length_c   1.000
_cell.angle_alpha   90.00
_cell.angle_beta   90.00
_cell.angle_gamma   90.00
#
_symmetry.space_group_name_H-M   'P 1'
#
loop_
_entity.id
_entity.type
_entity.pdbx_description
1 polymer ?
#
loop_
_entity_poly.entity_id
_entity_poly.type
_entity_poly.pdbx_seq_one_letter_code
_entity_poly.pdbx_strand_id
1 'polypeptide(L)'
;MKVILMILLTSYAVLAQAQKLIGDSWEKVKTQGGTLTVDYCEQHGLIYKDNTTGKVEGVCADILEDFAAFVKKNYGKTLTINYALKEQNFSKFLLIAQHTPDVMGISNVTITEERKKILKFTPAFMSNLVVLLTHKNAPSISSLSQIPTSLNGYTAKVLGGSTHSKIMEEIKEENAPNLKITYANSGIDIMKELTESSKIFTILDFTEFINASRKQLPVKRHNVNVGSSEELGFIMNKQSDWDKPWNEFLTIEYRKSVRYRKIIVDNLGANFLSMLK
;
A
#
# COMPACT_ATOMS: atom_id res chain seq x y z
N MET A 1 -12.68 -13.54 -42.02
CA MET A 1 -13.65 -13.89 -40.97
C MET A 1 -13.02 -14.28 -39.63
N LYS A 2 -11.97 -15.11 -39.56
CA LYS A 2 -11.34 -15.53 -38.26
C LYS A 2 -10.70 -14.39 -37.43
N VAL A 3 -10.11 -13.38 -38.06
CA VAL A 3 -9.43 -12.26 -37.41
C VAL A 3 -10.43 -11.30 -36.74
N ILE A 4 -11.57 -11.06 -37.37
CA ILE A 4 -12.64 -10.17 -36.79
C ILE A 4 -13.28 -10.81 -35.57
N LEU A 5 -13.41 -12.14 -35.56
CA LEU A 5 -13.97 -12.87 -34.42
C LEU A 5 -13.02 -12.82 -33.19
N MET A 6 -11.70 -12.82 -33.42
CA MET A 6 -10.70 -12.76 -32.35
C MET A 6 -10.62 -11.37 -31.69
N ILE A 7 -10.81 -10.29 -32.48
CA ILE A 7 -10.85 -8.91 -31.96
C ILE A 7 -12.11 -8.67 -31.12
N LEU A 8 -13.25 -9.24 -31.51
CA LEU A 8 -14.50 -9.16 -30.76
C LEU A 8 -14.42 -9.90 -29.42
N LEU A 9 -13.77 -11.08 -29.38
CA LEU A 9 -13.58 -11.85 -28.14
C LEU A 9 -12.66 -11.15 -27.14
N THR A 10 -11.61 -10.48 -27.60
CA THR A 10 -10.72 -9.70 -26.73
C THR A 10 -11.42 -8.45 -26.15
N SER A 11 -12.27 -7.80 -26.95
CA SER A 11 -13.08 -6.65 -26.48
C SER A 11 -14.10 -7.06 -25.42
N TYR A 12 -14.73 -8.22 -25.55
CA TYR A 12 -15.66 -8.75 -24.54
C TYR A 12 -14.96 -9.13 -23.23
N ALA A 13 -13.74 -9.65 -23.27
CA ALA A 13 -12.98 -10.00 -22.08
C ALA A 13 -12.57 -8.75 -21.27
N VAL A 14 -12.22 -7.66 -21.93
CA VAL A 14 -11.90 -6.37 -21.29
C VAL A 14 -13.16 -5.75 -20.66
N LEU A 15 -14.29 -5.78 -21.34
CA LEU A 15 -15.57 -5.29 -20.82
C LEU A 15 -16.08 -6.12 -19.64
N ALA A 16 -15.87 -7.45 -19.65
CA ALA A 16 -16.26 -8.32 -18.54
C ALA A 16 -15.41 -8.10 -17.27
N GLN A 17 -14.14 -7.69 -17.39
CA GLN A 17 -13.32 -7.30 -16.25
C GLN A 17 -13.70 -5.91 -15.70
N ALA A 18 -14.06 -4.97 -16.56
CA ALA A 18 -14.55 -3.66 -16.15
C ALA A 18 -15.90 -3.76 -15.39
N GLN A 19 -16.74 -4.71 -15.75
CA GLN A 19 -18.03 -4.95 -15.09
C GLN A 19 -17.89 -5.49 -13.64
N LYS A 20 -16.76 -6.07 -13.27
CA LYS A 20 -16.46 -6.56 -11.90
C LYS A 20 -16.03 -5.45 -10.92
N LEU A 21 -15.71 -4.27 -11.41
CA LEU A 21 -15.22 -3.15 -10.61
C LEU A 21 -16.28 -2.06 -10.39
N ILE A 22 -17.56 -2.41 -10.45
CA ILE A 22 -18.64 -1.47 -10.12
C ILE A 22 -18.86 -1.52 -8.61
N GLY A 23 -18.75 -0.36 -7.96
CA GLY A 23 -19.09 -0.15 -6.56
C GLY A 23 -20.41 0.59 -6.42
N ASP A 24 -20.90 0.66 -5.19
CA ASP A 24 -22.02 1.53 -4.83
C ASP A 24 -21.46 2.89 -4.37
N SER A 25 -22.17 3.98 -4.68
CA SER A 25 -21.87 5.28 -4.08
C SER A 25 -22.23 5.29 -2.59
N TRP A 26 -21.60 6.17 -1.82
CA TRP A 26 -21.97 6.33 -0.41
C TRP A 26 -23.44 6.75 -0.23
N GLU A 27 -23.95 7.64 -1.07
CA GLU A 27 -25.34 8.08 -0.98
C GLU A 27 -26.33 6.91 -1.14
N LYS A 28 -26.04 5.95 -2.03
CA LYS A 28 -26.82 4.71 -2.14
C LYS A 28 -26.72 3.88 -0.86
N VAL A 29 -25.50 3.64 -0.38
CA VAL A 29 -25.27 2.79 0.82
C VAL A 29 -25.91 3.40 2.05
N LYS A 30 -25.82 4.70 2.23
CA LYS A 30 -26.43 5.45 3.34
C LYS A 30 -27.95 5.26 3.40
N THR A 31 -28.61 5.11 2.26
CA THR A 31 -30.08 5.00 2.19
C THR A 31 -30.58 3.56 2.19
N GLN A 32 -29.90 2.65 1.51
CA GLN A 32 -30.40 1.29 1.23
C GLN A 32 -29.49 0.18 1.77
N GLY A 33 -28.27 0.51 2.18
CA GLY A 33 -27.18 -0.46 2.35
C GLY A 33 -26.57 -0.81 0.99
N GLY A 34 -25.49 -1.58 0.99
CA GLY A 34 -24.82 -1.93 -0.27
C GLY A 34 -23.39 -2.41 -0.08
N THR A 35 -22.58 -2.19 -1.10
CA THR A 35 -21.24 -2.76 -1.21
C THR A 35 -20.19 -1.69 -1.42
N LEU A 36 -19.14 -1.69 -0.59
CA LEU A 36 -17.89 -1.02 -0.88
C LEU A 36 -17.01 -1.95 -1.70
N THR A 37 -16.77 -1.59 -2.95
CA THR A 37 -15.89 -2.34 -3.85
C THR A 37 -14.45 -1.87 -3.68
N VAL A 38 -13.57 -2.83 -3.46
CA VAL A 38 -12.15 -2.61 -3.14
C VAL A 38 -11.27 -3.20 -4.23
N ASP A 39 -10.37 -2.38 -4.77
CA ASP A 39 -9.14 -2.80 -5.40
C ASP A 39 -8.00 -2.69 -4.37
N TYR A 40 -7.12 -3.69 -4.29
CA TYR A 40 -6.02 -3.62 -3.34
C TYR A 40 -4.68 -4.07 -3.94
N CYS A 41 -3.63 -3.40 -3.52
CA CYS A 41 -2.26 -3.80 -3.81
C CYS A 41 -1.66 -4.44 -2.55
N GLU A 42 -1.24 -5.70 -2.68
CA GLU A 42 -0.79 -6.47 -1.51
C GLU A 42 0.44 -5.86 -0.85
N GLN A 43 0.34 -5.78 0.47
CA GLN A 43 1.47 -5.52 1.36
C GLN A 43 1.27 -6.29 2.66
N HIS A 44 2.20 -7.16 2.96
CA HIS A 44 2.14 -8.00 4.15
C HIS A 44 2.02 -7.17 5.44
N GLY A 45 1.10 -7.60 6.32
CA GLY A 45 0.78 -6.91 7.56
C GLY A 45 -0.23 -5.78 7.40
N LEU A 46 -0.34 -5.15 6.21
CA LEU A 46 -1.31 -4.10 5.94
C LEU A 46 -2.55 -4.60 5.22
N ILE A 47 -2.37 -5.22 4.05
CA ILE A 47 -3.45 -5.88 3.32
C ILE A 47 -2.87 -6.99 2.45
N TYR A 48 -3.33 -8.20 2.63
CA TYR A 48 -2.88 -9.36 1.86
C TYR A 48 -3.92 -10.48 1.90
N LYS A 49 -3.88 -11.35 0.90
CA LYS A 49 -4.69 -12.55 0.91
C LYS A 49 -3.91 -13.68 1.59
N ASP A 50 -4.44 -14.20 2.68
CA ASP A 50 -3.87 -15.38 3.32
C ASP A 50 -4.10 -16.61 2.44
N ASN A 51 -3.02 -17.31 2.12
CA ASN A 51 -3.05 -18.47 1.20
C ASN A 51 -3.71 -19.71 1.82
N THR A 52 -3.80 -19.77 3.15
CA THR A 52 -4.38 -20.91 3.86
C THR A 52 -5.89 -20.76 4.00
N THR A 53 -6.33 -19.58 4.43
CA THR A 53 -7.75 -19.28 4.69
C THR A 53 -8.47 -18.73 3.45
N GLY A 54 -7.73 -18.19 2.49
CA GLY A 54 -8.26 -17.48 1.32
C GLY A 54 -8.87 -16.11 1.66
N LYS A 55 -8.79 -15.65 2.92
CA LYS A 55 -9.32 -14.36 3.37
C LYS A 55 -8.32 -13.24 3.12
N VAL A 56 -8.86 -12.03 2.95
CA VAL A 56 -8.05 -10.82 2.97
C VAL A 56 -7.89 -10.38 4.42
N GLU A 57 -6.66 -10.16 4.85
CA GLU A 57 -6.27 -9.90 6.24
C GLU A 57 -5.30 -8.71 6.30
N GLY A 58 -5.03 -8.21 7.51
CA GLY A 58 -4.10 -7.12 7.79
C GLY A 58 -4.77 -5.88 8.36
N VAL A 59 -3.96 -4.89 8.74
CA VAL A 59 -4.43 -3.64 9.37
C VAL A 59 -5.57 -2.99 8.57
N CYS A 60 -5.44 -2.91 7.25
CA CYS A 60 -6.45 -2.29 6.41
C CYS A 60 -7.76 -3.09 6.36
N ALA A 61 -7.68 -4.42 6.35
CA ALA A 61 -8.86 -5.29 6.37
C ALA A 61 -9.63 -5.13 7.68
N ASP A 62 -8.94 -5.12 8.82
CA ASP A 62 -9.55 -4.89 10.14
C ASP A 62 -10.19 -3.49 10.25
N ILE A 63 -9.56 -2.46 9.70
CA ILE A 63 -10.12 -1.10 9.65
C ILE A 63 -11.39 -1.07 8.78
N LEU A 64 -11.41 -1.80 7.65
CA LEU A 64 -12.61 -1.91 6.79
C LEU A 64 -13.75 -2.62 7.50
N GLU A 65 -13.47 -3.65 8.32
CA GLU A 65 -14.48 -4.31 9.16
C GLU A 65 -15.04 -3.35 10.20
N ASP A 66 -14.19 -2.60 10.90
CA ASP A 66 -14.61 -1.58 11.85
C ASP A 66 -15.43 -0.47 11.17
N PHE A 67 -15.07 -0.08 9.96
CA PHE A 67 -15.84 0.88 9.16
C PHE A 67 -17.22 0.34 8.80
N ALA A 68 -17.33 -0.92 8.40
CA ALA A 68 -18.65 -1.54 8.14
C ALA A 68 -19.51 -1.58 9.42
N ALA A 69 -18.91 -1.88 10.57
CA ALA A 69 -19.59 -1.82 11.87
C ALA A 69 -20.03 -0.38 12.23
N PHE A 70 -19.20 0.62 11.93
CA PHE A 70 -19.55 2.04 12.11
C PHE A 70 -20.76 2.42 11.24
N VAL A 71 -20.81 2.02 9.98
CA VAL A 71 -21.95 2.28 9.08
C VAL A 71 -23.23 1.63 9.65
N LYS A 72 -23.13 0.39 10.12
CA LYS A 72 -24.27 -0.29 10.73
C LYS A 72 -24.78 0.43 11.97
N LYS A 73 -23.85 0.86 12.85
CA LYS A 73 -24.18 1.54 14.11
C LYS A 73 -24.81 2.92 13.89
N ASN A 74 -24.24 3.73 13.00
CA ASN A 74 -24.61 5.14 12.88
C ASN A 74 -25.71 5.42 11.84
N TYR A 75 -25.84 4.54 10.82
CA TYR A 75 -26.80 4.69 9.74
C TYR A 75 -27.84 3.57 9.68
N GLY A 76 -27.70 2.52 10.52
CA GLY A 76 -28.61 1.36 10.51
C GLY A 76 -28.52 0.50 9.25
N LYS A 77 -27.51 0.71 8.40
CA LYS A 77 -27.39 0.08 7.08
C LYS A 77 -26.29 -0.99 7.09
N THR A 78 -26.48 -2.03 6.32
CA THR A 78 -25.45 -3.06 6.11
C THR A 78 -24.52 -2.64 4.99
N LEU A 79 -23.21 -2.64 5.28
CA LEU A 79 -22.14 -2.44 4.31
C LEU A 79 -21.40 -3.76 4.14
N THR A 80 -21.33 -4.26 2.90
CA THR A 80 -20.52 -5.41 2.53
C THR A 80 -19.21 -4.92 1.91
N ILE A 81 -18.07 -5.45 2.36
CA ILE A 81 -16.77 -5.18 1.74
C ILE A 81 -16.52 -6.24 0.67
N ASN A 82 -16.38 -5.81 -0.59
CA ASN A 82 -16.10 -6.67 -1.72
C ASN A 82 -14.66 -6.44 -2.23
N TYR A 83 -13.75 -7.34 -1.91
CA TYR A 83 -12.37 -7.33 -2.43
C TYR A 83 -12.37 -7.84 -3.88
N ALA A 84 -12.78 -6.98 -4.81
CA ALA A 84 -13.07 -7.32 -6.19
C ALA A 84 -11.83 -7.55 -7.04
N LEU A 85 -10.74 -6.84 -6.76
CA LEU A 85 -9.50 -6.93 -7.51
C LEU A 85 -8.30 -6.92 -6.57
N LYS A 86 -7.31 -7.77 -6.89
CA LYS A 86 -5.96 -7.72 -6.36
C LYS A 86 -5.01 -7.30 -7.49
N GLU A 87 -4.60 -6.03 -7.47
CA GLU A 87 -3.64 -5.53 -8.46
C GLU A 87 -2.20 -5.69 -7.93
N GLN A 88 -1.34 -6.31 -8.73
CA GLN A 88 0.06 -6.53 -8.34
C GLN A 88 0.98 -5.38 -8.74
N ASN A 89 0.58 -4.60 -9.74
CA ASN A 89 1.34 -3.46 -10.21
C ASN A 89 0.85 -2.17 -9.51
N PHE A 90 1.69 -1.57 -8.67
CA PHE A 90 1.33 -0.41 -7.88
C PHE A 90 0.89 0.80 -8.72
N SER A 91 1.58 1.05 -9.86
CA SER A 91 1.19 2.16 -10.74
C SER A 91 -0.19 1.93 -11.37
N LYS A 92 -0.50 0.68 -11.77
CA LYS A 92 -1.80 0.31 -12.31
C LYS A 92 -2.90 0.39 -11.25
N PHE A 93 -2.61 -0.04 -10.02
CA PHE A 93 -3.50 0.12 -8.86
C PHE A 93 -3.89 1.60 -8.66
N LEU A 94 -2.93 2.54 -8.70
CA LEU A 94 -3.24 3.97 -8.60
C LEU A 94 -4.14 4.46 -9.74
N LEU A 95 -3.90 4.00 -10.99
CA LEU A 95 -4.71 4.35 -12.14
C LEU A 95 -6.15 3.81 -12.04
N ILE A 96 -6.34 2.59 -11.54
CA ILE A 96 -7.66 2.01 -11.32
C ILE A 96 -8.46 2.87 -10.36
N ALA A 97 -7.90 3.19 -9.19
CA ALA A 97 -8.55 4.07 -8.22
C ALA A 97 -8.85 5.47 -8.76
N GLN A 98 -7.97 6.00 -9.63
CA GLN A 98 -8.16 7.30 -10.27
C GLN A 98 -9.32 7.32 -11.27
N HIS A 99 -9.50 6.25 -12.03
CA HIS A 99 -10.42 6.24 -13.18
C HIS A 99 -11.70 5.44 -12.97
N THR A 100 -11.83 4.71 -11.85
CA THR A 100 -13.01 3.90 -11.57
C THR A 100 -13.83 4.52 -10.45
N PRO A 101 -14.98 5.15 -10.75
CA PRO A 101 -15.88 5.68 -9.73
C PRO A 101 -16.33 4.58 -8.75
N ASP A 102 -16.56 4.96 -7.48
CA ASP A 102 -17.11 4.12 -6.42
C ASP A 102 -16.30 2.85 -6.10
N VAL A 103 -15.02 2.80 -6.54
CA VAL A 103 -14.04 1.79 -6.14
C VAL A 103 -12.98 2.45 -5.25
N MET A 104 -12.70 1.84 -4.11
CA MET A 104 -11.62 2.29 -3.23
C MET A 104 -10.35 1.50 -3.47
N GLY A 105 -9.23 2.22 -3.57
CA GLY A 105 -7.91 1.63 -3.57
C GLY A 105 -7.38 1.51 -2.15
N ILE A 106 -7.09 0.28 -1.72
CA ILE A 106 -6.62 -0.04 -0.36
C ILE A 106 -5.19 -0.56 -0.43
N SER A 107 -4.26 0.20 0.11
CA SER A 107 -2.84 -0.16 0.29
C SER A 107 -2.13 0.92 1.14
N ASN A 108 -0.79 0.87 1.19
CA ASN A 108 0.10 1.84 1.84
C ASN A 108 0.35 3.08 0.96
N VAL A 109 -0.68 3.80 0.59
CA VAL A 109 -0.51 4.97 -0.28
C VAL A 109 -0.19 6.22 0.54
N THR A 110 1.02 6.74 0.35
CA THR A 110 1.44 8.01 0.97
C THR A 110 0.57 9.16 0.48
N ILE A 111 0.03 9.90 1.42
CA ILE A 111 -0.73 11.13 1.15
C ILE A 111 0.26 12.22 0.75
N THR A 112 0.20 12.68 -0.51
CA THR A 112 1.01 13.78 -1.02
C THR A 112 0.15 14.83 -1.70
N GLU A 113 0.61 16.09 -1.71
CA GLU A 113 -0.12 17.16 -2.39
C GLU A 113 -0.23 16.90 -3.90
N GLU A 114 0.77 16.24 -4.50
CA GLU A 114 0.73 15.84 -5.90
C GLU A 114 -0.39 14.82 -6.16
N ARG A 115 -0.48 13.77 -5.34
CA ARG A 115 -1.54 12.76 -5.47
C ARG A 115 -2.93 13.32 -5.17
N LYS A 116 -3.06 14.25 -4.23
CA LYS A 116 -4.32 14.93 -3.94
C LYS A 116 -4.89 15.70 -5.14
N LYS A 117 -4.08 16.07 -6.13
CA LYS A 117 -4.56 16.71 -7.36
C LYS A 117 -5.42 15.78 -8.21
N ILE A 118 -5.13 14.48 -8.19
CA ILE A 118 -5.74 13.46 -9.06
C ILE A 118 -6.57 12.40 -8.32
N LEU A 119 -6.42 12.29 -7.00
CA LEU A 119 -7.13 11.35 -6.14
C LEU A 119 -7.73 12.07 -4.93
N LYS A 120 -8.81 11.51 -4.36
CA LYS A 120 -9.20 11.78 -2.99
C LYS A 120 -8.56 10.76 -2.05
N PHE A 121 -8.39 11.16 -0.81
CA PHE A 121 -7.89 10.31 0.28
C PHE A 121 -8.87 10.27 1.44
N THR A 122 -8.87 9.17 2.18
CA THR A 122 -9.38 9.17 3.55
C THR A 122 -8.45 10.02 4.43
N PRO A 123 -8.85 10.38 5.67
CA PRO A 123 -7.88 10.73 6.69
C PRO A 123 -6.79 9.67 6.79
N ALA A 124 -5.60 10.06 7.24
CA ALA A 124 -4.51 9.09 7.42
C ALA A 124 -4.93 8.00 8.39
N PHE A 125 -4.80 6.73 7.97
CA PHE A 125 -5.07 5.62 8.88
C PHE A 125 -3.86 5.25 9.73
N MET A 126 -2.64 5.58 9.27
CA MET A 126 -1.40 5.26 9.96
C MET A 126 -0.27 6.17 9.47
N SER A 127 0.68 6.50 10.38
CA SER A 127 1.99 7.03 9.99
C SER A 127 2.97 5.89 9.78
N ASN A 128 3.90 6.03 8.88
CA ASN A 128 4.89 5.01 8.56
C ASN A 128 6.29 5.62 8.36
N LEU A 129 7.32 4.87 8.69
CA LEU A 129 8.71 5.23 8.45
C LEU A 129 9.23 4.53 7.19
N VAL A 130 10.02 5.25 6.41
CA VAL A 130 10.78 4.68 5.30
C VAL A 130 12.15 4.21 5.81
N VAL A 131 12.59 3.04 5.38
CA VAL A 131 13.84 2.42 5.85
C VAL A 131 14.68 1.89 4.70
N LEU A 132 16.01 2.00 4.82
CA LEU A 132 16.95 1.38 3.90
C LEU A 132 17.21 -0.06 4.32
N LEU A 133 17.02 -0.98 3.37
CA LEU A 133 17.15 -2.41 3.56
C LEU A 133 18.19 -3.02 2.61
N THR A 134 18.92 -4.02 3.13
CA THR A 134 19.81 -4.88 2.34
C THR A 134 19.63 -6.33 2.75
N HIS A 135 20.20 -7.26 1.98
CA HIS A 135 20.44 -8.60 2.48
C HIS A 135 21.36 -8.56 3.74
N LYS A 136 21.15 -9.45 4.70
CA LYS A 136 21.86 -9.46 6.00
C LYS A 136 23.38 -9.48 5.87
N ASN A 137 23.92 -10.09 4.79
CA ASN A 137 25.36 -10.23 4.53
C ASN A 137 25.99 -9.00 3.87
N ALA A 138 25.20 -8.00 3.48
CA ALA A 138 25.74 -6.76 2.90
C ALA A 138 26.54 -5.95 3.94
N PRO A 139 27.50 -5.12 3.56
CA PRO A 139 28.13 -4.17 4.45
C PRO A 139 27.11 -3.29 5.17
N SER A 140 27.37 -2.93 6.43
CA SER A 140 26.52 -1.97 7.15
C SER A 140 26.93 -0.55 6.81
N ILE A 141 25.94 0.34 6.67
CA ILE A 141 26.15 1.77 6.52
C ILE A 141 25.39 2.53 7.61
N SER A 142 25.92 3.66 8.01
CA SER A 142 25.34 4.59 8.99
C SER A 142 25.06 5.99 8.40
N SER A 143 25.43 6.21 7.14
CA SER A 143 25.17 7.43 6.37
C SER A 143 24.96 7.08 4.90
N LEU A 144 24.11 7.84 4.21
CA LEU A 144 23.88 7.71 2.76
C LEU A 144 25.15 7.99 1.95
N SER A 145 26.05 8.85 2.43
CA SER A 145 27.34 9.13 1.80
C SER A 145 28.28 7.92 1.71
N GLN A 146 28.00 6.85 2.44
CA GLN A 146 28.76 5.58 2.38
C GLN A 146 28.29 4.66 1.24
N ILE A 147 27.19 4.96 0.56
CA ILE A 147 26.67 4.12 -0.54
C ILE A 147 27.73 3.90 -1.63
N PRO A 148 28.44 4.95 -2.16
CA PRO A 148 29.42 4.74 -3.22
C PRO A 148 30.60 3.84 -2.85
N THR A 149 30.95 3.78 -1.58
CA THR A 149 32.09 3.00 -1.10
C THR A 149 31.67 1.62 -0.59
N SER A 150 30.74 1.58 0.38
CA SER A 150 30.34 0.36 1.06
C SER A 150 29.37 -0.50 0.27
N LEU A 151 28.52 0.11 -0.57
CA LEU A 151 27.59 -0.56 -1.48
C LEU A 151 28.02 -0.42 -2.94
N ASN A 152 29.31 -0.27 -3.21
CA ASN A 152 29.83 -0.23 -4.56
C ASN A 152 29.46 -1.52 -5.34
N GLY A 153 28.95 -1.34 -6.56
CA GLY A 153 28.46 -2.44 -7.41
C GLY A 153 27.11 -3.00 -6.99
N TYR A 154 26.41 -2.40 -6.02
CA TYR A 154 25.03 -2.71 -5.73
C TYR A 154 24.08 -1.96 -6.67
N THR A 155 22.90 -2.55 -6.86
CA THR A 155 21.80 -1.91 -7.57
C THR A 155 20.71 -1.54 -6.57
N ALA A 156 20.25 -0.30 -6.63
CA ALA A 156 19.04 0.10 -5.91
C ALA A 156 17.81 -0.43 -6.66
N LYS A 157 16.89 -1.08 -5.95
CA LYS A 157 15.62 -1.52 -6.51
C LYS A 157 14.47 -0.87 -5.78
N VAL A 158 13.59 -0.21 -6.48
CA VAL A 158 12.49 0.58 -5.91
C VAL A 158 11.16 0.29 -6.56
N LEU A 159 10.09 0.57 -5.85
CA LEU A 159 8.73 0.43 -6.35
C LEU A 159 8.43 1.55 -7.36
N GLY A 160 8.12 1.19 -8.60
CA GLY A 160 7.77 2.16 -9.64
C GLY A 160 6.52 2.97 -9.28
N GLY A 161 6.55 4.30 -9.47
CA GLY A 161 5.44 5.19 -9.17
C GLY A 161 5.22 5.49 -7.68
N SER A 162 6.10 5.00 -6.80
CA SER A 162 6.05 5.30 -5.37
C SER A 162 6.83 6.57 -4.99
N THR A 163 6.59 7.07 -3.77
CA THR A 163 7.44 8.11 -3.15
C THR A 163 8.87 7.62 -2.96
N HIS A 164 9.06 6.33 -2.71
CA HIS A 164 10.37 5.70 -2.54
C HIS A 164 11.24 5.81 -3.80
N SER A 165 10.65 5.77 -5.00
CA SER A 165 11.42 5.98 -6.22
C SER A 165 11.98 7.40 -6.31
N LYS A 166 11.22 8.42 -5.89
CA LYS A 166 11.69 9.82 -5.84
C LYS A 166 12.82 10.00 -4.82
N ILE A 167 12.63 9.46 -3.60
CA ILE A 167 13.66 9.49 -2.56
C ILE A 167 14.96 8.82 -3.04
N MET A 168 14.86 7.70 -3.76
CA MET A 168 16.05 7.01 -4.27
C MET A 168 16.77 7.81 -5.36
N GLU A 169 16.03 8.51 -6.22
CA GLU A 169 16.63 9.42 -7.22
C GLU A 169 17.35 10.61 -6.52
N GLU A 170 16.75 11.19 -5.49
CA GLU A 170 17.39 12.23 -4.66
C GLU A 170 18.68 11.71 -4.00
N ILE A 171 18.65 10.50 -3.42
CA ILE A 171 19.83 9.83 -2.85
C ILE A 171 20.92 9.66 -3.93
N LYS A 172 20.54 9.27 -5.15
CA LYS A 172 21.48 9.12 -6.25
C LYS A 172 22.12 10.46 -6.61
N GLU A 173 21.33 11.51 -6.78
CA GLU A 173 21.81 12.84 -7.16
C GLU A 173 22.77 13.41 -6.11
N GLU A 174 22.42 13.29 -4.83
CA GLU A 174 23.17 13.92 -3.74
C GLU A 174 24.35 13.09 -3.23
N ASN A 175 24.25 11.76 -3.24
CA ASN A 175 25.18 10.90 -2.52
C ASN A 175 25.88 9.86 -3.39
N ALA A 176 25.29 9.45 -4.51
CA ALA A 176 25.80 8.33 -5.31
C ALA A 176 25.51 8.49 -6.81
N PRO A 177 26.12 9.46 -7.55
CA PRO A 177 25.77 9.78 -8.93
C PRO A 177 25.80 8.60 -9.91
N ASN A 178 26.67 7.61 -9.64
CA ASN A 178 26.81 6.42 -10.48
C ASN A 178 25.89 5.26 -10.05
N LEU A 179 24.98 5.48 -9.08
CA LEU A 179 24.06 4.46 -8.61
C LEU A 179 23.14 4.00 -9.74
N LYS A 180 23.10 2.68 -9.96
CA LYS A 180 22.11 2.06 -10.84
C LYS A 180 20.80 1.87 -10.07
N ILE A 181 19.70 2.43 -10.59
CA ILE A 181 18.36 2.24 -10.08
C ILE A 181 17.57 1.34 -11.04
N THR A 182 16.80 0.41 -10.50
CA THR A 182 15.85 -0.43 -11.23
C THR A 182 14.50 -0.41 -10.54
N TYR A 183 13.44 -0.66 -11.30
CA TYR A 183 12.08 -0.56 -10.81
C TYR A 183 11.40 -1.92 -10.78
N ALA A 184 10.61 -2.15 -9.73
CA ALA A 184 9.74 -3.30 -9.59
C ALA A 184 8.27 -2.87 -9.64
N ASN A 185 7.39 -3.83 -9.86
CA ASN A 185 5.95 -3.60 -9.89
C ASN A 185 5.31 -3.66 -8.49
N SER A 186 5.92 -4.42 -7.56
CA SER A 186 5.42 -4.59 -6.20
C SER A 186 6.52 -4.60 -5.14
N GLY A 187 6.17 -4.27 -3.90
CA GLY A 187 7.06 -4.41 -2.74
C GLY A 187 7.40 -5.88 -2.46
N ILE A 188 6.49 -6.81 -2.78
CA ILE A 188 6.71 -8.25 -2.62
C ILE A 188 7.85 -8.73 -3.53
N ASP A 189 7.87 -8.28 -4.80
CA ASP A 189 8.94 -8.64 -5.73
C ASP A 189 10.29 -8.10 -5.26
N ILE A 190 10.32 -6.86 -4.76
CA ILE A 190 11.54 -6.25 -4.20
C ILE A 190 12.04 -7.08 -3.01
N MET A 191 11.15 -7.41 -2.08
CA MET A 191 11.53 -8.17 -0.89
C MET A 191 12.05 -9.57 -1.25
N LYS A 192 11.41 -10.25 -2.21
CA LYS A 192 11.87 -11.54 -2.72
C LYS A 192 13.28 -11.45 -3.29
N GLU A 193 13.54 -10.51 -4.20
CA GLU A 193 14.88 -10.34 -4.78
C GLU A 193 15.92 -9.95 -3.72
N LEU A 194 15.53 -9.13 -2.74
CA LEU A 194 16.42 -8.73 -1.63
C LEU A 194 16.87 -9.93 -0.77
N THR A 195 16.00 -10.93 -0.62
CA THR A 195 16.35 -12.17 0.12
C THR A 195 17.20 -13.13 -0.69
N GLU A 196 17.12 -13.08 -2.02
CA GLU A 196 17.84 -13.95 -2.94
C GLU A 196 19.19 -13.35 -3.40
N SER A 197 19.35 -12.02 -3.35
CA SER A 197 20.52 -11.30 -3.86
C SER A 197 21.22 -10.47 -2.79
N SER A 198 22.51 -10.68 -2.63
CA SER A 198 23.34 -9.86 -1.74
C SER A 198 23.83 -8.55 -2.36
N LYS A 199 23.52 -8.27 -3.62
CA LYS A 199 23.98 -7.09 -4.39
C LYS A 199 22.85 -6.11 -4.73
N ILE A 200 21.74 -6.21 -4.01
CA ILE A 200 20.60 -5.29 -4.10
C ILE A 200 20.42 -4.58 -2.77
N PHE A 201 19.98 -3.33 -2.83
CA PHE A 201 19.43 -2.60 -1.70
C PHE A 201 18.17 -1.83 -2.11
N THR A 202 17.37 -1.45 -1.14
CA THR A 202 16.11 -0.76 -1.38
C THR A 202 15.79 0.19 -0.24
N ILE A 203 14.81 1.07 -0.49
CA ILE A 203 14.06 1.74 0.56
C ILE A 203 12.61 1.28 0.47
N LEU A 204 12.06 0.88 1.60
CA LEU A 204 10.68 0.40 1.74
C LEU A 204 10.09 0.90 3.06
N ASP A 205 8.82 0.63 3.23
CA ASP A 205 8.10 0.89 4.46
C ASP A 205 8.65 0.06 5.62
N PHE A 206 8.68 0.64 6.81
CA PHE A 206 9.11 -0.09 8.01
C PHE A 206 8.24 -1.33 8.29
N THR A 207 6.97 -1.30 7.88
CA THR A 207 6.06 -2.45 7.96
C THR A 207 6.58 -3.66 7.20
N GLU A 208 7.22 -3.45 6.04
CA GLU A 208 7.87 -4.51 5.26
C GLU A 208 9.04 -5.14 6.03
N PHE A 209 9.86 -4.31 6.68
CA PHE A 209 10.95 -4.80 7.52
C PHE A 209 10.45 -5.59 8.74
N ILE A 210 9.39 -5.12 9.41
CA ILE A 210 8.75 -5.84 10.53
C ILE A 210 8.29 -7.24 10.07
N ASN A 211 7.60 -7.30 8.93
CA ASN A 211 7.15 -8.58 8.39
C ASN A 211 8.33 -9.49 8.03
N ALA A 212 9.36 -8.96 7.37
CA ALA A 212 10.58 -9.70 7.05
C ALA A 212 11.26 -10.24 8.31
N SER A 213 11.36 -9.43 9.37
CA SER A 213 11.93 -9.82 10.67
C SER A 213 11.12 -10.92 11.35
N ARG A 214 9.78 -10.82 11.35
CA ARG A 214 8.89 -11.87 11.91
C ARG A 214 9.01 -13.20 11.17
N LYS A 215 9.24 -13.17 9.86
CA LYS A 215 9.47 -14.34 9.02
C LYS A 215 10.94 -14.80 9.03
N GLN A 216 11.79 -14.15 9.80
CA GLN A 216 13.23 -14.43 9.88
C GLN A 216 13.93 -14.40 8.51
N LEU A 217 13.47 -13.54 7.60
CA LEU A 217 14.09 -13.37 6.30
C LEU A 217 15.50 -12.78 6.44
N PRO A 218 16.44 -13.10 5.54
CA PRO A 218 17.84 -12.65 5.61
C PRO A 218 18.00 -11.17 5.21
N VAL A 219 17.22 -10.29 5.79
CA VAL A 219 17.18 -8.85 5.52
C VAL A 219 17.64 -8.08 6.75
N LYS A 220 18.39 -7.00 6.55
CA LYS A 220 18.73 -6.07 7.61
C LYS A 220 18.35 -4.63 7.25
N ARG A 221 17.96 -3.91 8.27
CA ARG A 221 17.74 -2.45 8.22
C ARG A 221 19.05 -1.74 8.57
N HIS A 222 19.31 -0.64 7.87
CA HIS A 222 20.39 0.29 8.20
C HIS A 222 19.85 1.46 9.04
N ASN A 223 20.68 1.90 9.99
CA ASN A 223 20.34 3.08 10.81
C ASN A 223 20.78 4.35 10.08
N VAL A 224 20.11 4.63 8.98
CA VAL A 224 20.30 5.84 8.17
C VAL A 224 18.97 6.58 8.05
N ASN A 225 19.02 7.91 8.03
CA ASN A 225 17.85 8.71 7.75
C ASN A 225 17.65 8.77 6.23
N VAL A 226 16.54 8.22 5.73
CA VAL A 226 16.17 8.21 4.31
C VAL A 226 14.95 9.08 4.01
N GLY A 227 14.48 9.85 4.99
CA GLY A 227 13.33 10.74 4.82
C GLY A 227 12.50 10.88 6.08
N SER A 228 11.44 11.67 6.00
CA SER A 228 10.47 11.88 7.07
C SER A 228 9.44 10.75 7.15
N SER A 229 8.71 10.70 8.26
CA SER A 229 7.51 9.86 8.37
C SER A 229 6.48 10.24 7.32
N GLU A 230 5.86 9.24 6.72
CA GLU A 230 4.80 9.37 5.73
C GLU A 230 3.43 9.06 6.35
N GLU A 231 2.41 9.85 5.99
CA GLU A 231 1.02 9.55 6.35
C GLU A 231 0.37 8.70 5.25
N LEU A 232 -0.22 7.57 5.63
CA LEU A 232 -0.85 6.62 4.71
C LEU A 232 -2.37 6.76 4.73
N GLY A 233 -2.98 6.84 3.55
CA GLY A 233 -4.43 6.92 3.37
C GLY A 233 -4.95 5.98 2.30
N PHE A 234 -6.22 5.61 2.40
CA PHE A 234 -6.92 4.92 1.31
C PHE A 234 -7.28 5.92 0.23
N ILE A 235 -7.32 5.47 -1.01
CA ILE A 235 -7.50 6.32 -2.17
C ILE A 235 -8.82 6.05 -2.89
N MET A 236 -9.34 7.07 -3.55
CA MET A 236 -10.55 6.97 -4.35
C MET A 236 -10.54 8.01 -5.49
N ASN A 237 -11.42 7.82 -6.47
CA ASN A 237 -11.63 8.77 -7.55
C ASN A 237 -12.03 10.15 -7.01
N LYS A 238 -11.68 11.22 -7.73
CA LYS A 238 -12.00 12.61 -7.36
C LYS A 238 -13.52 12.88 -7.25
N GLN A 239 -14.35 12.12 -7.94
CA GLN A 239 -15.80 12.25 -7.92
C GLN A 239 -16.47 11.38 -6.86
N SER A 240 -15.74 10.47 -6.22
CA SER A 240 -16.27 9.60 -5.18
C SER A 240 -16.81 10.41 -3.99
N ASP A 241 -17.89 9.95 -3.40
CA ASP A 241 -18.51 10.53 -2.20
C ASP A 241 -18.18 9.76 -0.90
N TRP A 242 -17.34 8.74 -1.02
CA TRP A 242 -16.90 7.91 0.11
C TRP A 242 -15.99 8.65 1.10
N ASP A 243 -15.36 9.75 0.71
CA ASP A 243 -14.60 10.61 1.63
C ASP A 243 -15.44 11.12 2.81
N LYS A 244 -16.74 11.32 2.64
CA LYS A 244 -17.65 11.82 3.68
C LYS A 244 -17.71 10.89 4.90
N PRO A 245 -18.14 9.61 4.77
CA PRO A 245 -18.22 8.70 5.92
C PRO A 245 -16.84 8.33 6.49
N TRP A 246 -15.79 8.32 5.67
CA TRP A 246 -14.43 8.09 6.14
C TRP A 246 -13.94 9.21 7.05
N ASN A 247 -14.26 10.48 6.76
CA ASN A 247 -13.94 11.61 7.63
C ASN A 247 -14.68 11.53 8.98
N GLU A 248 -15.87 10.95 9.02
CA GLU A 248 -16.63 10.73 10.25
C GLU A 248 -16.09 9.56 11.08
N PHE A 249 -15.59 8.51 10.43
CA PHE A 249 -15.12 7.30 11.07
C PHE A 249 -13.66 7.37 11.51
N LEU A 250 -12.75 7.74 10.58
CA LEU A 250 -11.30 7.64 10.78
C LEU A 250 -10.73 8.88 11.49
N THR A 251 -11.28 9.14 12.66
CA THR A 251 -10.91 10.29 13.49
C THR A 251 -9.64 10.05 14.31
N ILE A 252 -9.11 11.10 14.94
CA ILE A 252 -8.00 11.01 15.89
C ILE A 252 -8.39 10.11 17.07
N GLU A 253 -9.63 10.19 17.54
CA GLU A 253 -10.17 9.38 18.64
C GLU A 253 -10.17 7.90 18.30
N TYR A 254 -10.60 7.53 17.06
CA TYR A 254 -10.53 6.16 16.60
C TYR A 254 -9.08 5.64 16.58
N ARG A 255 -8.14 6.41 16.03
CA ARG A 255 -6.71 6.04 15.97
C ARG A 255 -6.05 5.95 17.37
N LYS A 256 -6.58 6.63 18.37
CA LYS A 256 -6.16 6.52 19.77
C LYS A 256 -6.88 5.43 20.56
N SER A 257 -7.90 4.79 19.99
CA SER A 257 -8.72 3.80 20.67
C SER A 257 -7.95 2.51 20.99
N VAL A 258 -8.44 1.77 21.99
CA VAL A 258 -7.92 0.44 22.34
C VAL A 258 -8.09 -0.54 21.15
N ARG A 259 -9.20 -0.43 20.43
CA ARG A 259 -9.49 -1.27 19.26
C ARG A 259 -8.43 -1.06 18.15
N TYR A 260 -8.15 0.19 17.79
CA TYR A 260 -7.13 0.49 16.78
C TYR A 260 -5.73 0.00 17.20
N ARG A 261 -5.34 0.22 18.47
CA ARG A 261 -4.07 -0.28 19.00
C ARG A 261 -3.97 -1.79 18.93
N LYS A 262 -5.09 -2.49 19.21
CA LYS A 262 -5.15 -3.94 19.07
C LYS A 262 -4.95 -4.38 17.62
N ILE A 263 -5.59 -3.72 16.64
CA ILE A 263 -5.39 -3.97 15.21
C ILE A 263 -3.89 -3.86 14.85
N ILE A 264 -3.23 -2.80 15.28
CA ILE A 264 -1.81 -2.60 15.01
C ILE A 264 -0.95 -3.71 15.64
N VAL A 265 -1.20 -4.06 16.90
CA VAL A 265 -0.43 -5.09 17.60
C VAL A 265 -0.64 -6.47 16.99
N ASP A 266 -1.85 -6.83 16.65
CA ASP A 266 -2.17 -8.15 16.09
C ASP A 266 -1.49 -8.34 14.72
N ASN A 267 -1.50 -7.30 13.88
CA ASN A 267 -0.98 -7.38 12.52
C ASN A 267 0.53 -7.06 12.41
N LEU A 268 1.01 -6.05 13.14
CA LEU A 268 2.38 -5.52 13.01
C LEU A 268 3.25 -5.78 14.24
N GLY A 269 2.65 -6.12 15.39
CA GLY A 269 3.35 -6.38 16.64
C GLY A 269 3.49 -5.15 17.54
N ALA A 270 3.70 -5.41 18.84
CA ALA A 270 3.77 -4.36 19.86
C ALA A 270 4.93 -3.36 19.64
N ASN A 271 6.04 -3.81 19.08
CA ASN A 271 7.19 -2.95 18.77
C ASN A 271 6.84 -1.86 17.73
N PHE A 272 5.97 -2.17 16.77
CA PHE A 272 5.52 -1.18 15.81
C PHE A 272 4.64 -0.09 16.46
N LEU A 273 3.76 -0.49 17.39
CA LEU A 273 2.90 0.45 18.10
C LEU A 273 3.69 1.55 18.84
N SER A 274 4.85 1.21 19.38
CA SER A 274 5.70 2.20 20.09
C SER A 274 6.29 3.29 19.19
N MET A 275 6.25 3.08 17.88
CA MET A 275 6.78 4.00 16.86
C MET A 275 5.69 4.89 16.25
N LEU A 276 4.42 4.58 16.46
CA LEU A 276 3.26 5.38 16.03
C LEU A 276 2.99 6.54 17.01
N LYS A 277 4.01 7.29 17.39
CA LYS A 277 3.87 8.43 18.31
C LYS A 277 3.46 9.69 17.59
#